data_b17f8444c6b696ca1772bfdb77ec7639
#
_entry.id   b17f8444c6b696ca1772bfdb77ec7639
#
_cell.length_a   1.000
_cell.length_b   1.000
_cell.length_c   1.000
_cell.angle_alpha   90.00
_cell.angle_beta   90.00
_cell.angle_gamma   90.00
#
_symmetry.space_group_name_H-M   'P 1'
#
loop_
_entity.id
_entity.type
_entity.pdbx_description
1 polymer ?
#
loop_
_entity_poly.entity_id
_entity_poly.type
_entity_poly.pdbx_seq_one_letter_code
_entity_poly.pdbx_strand_id
1 'polypeptide(L)'
;MNILKSFSSLFSYSHESQVLIGDIEDIQVPLLASAPAHTHTDNGYKASSVFNGLLERIAEEFKDNIVGFTTTSDIDKFKKGIQKKYKYTISNAEFIKIYKYLNLENQQLRNLLTKKKCKSNSGVLVITVLTSAHPEYIDSSGDGSGDGSSGIIKKARFSCKHDCAYCPNEPAHEGNNWVAQPRSYLYSEPAVLRANANDFDPIKQMNSRISSLINMGHIPDKLEIIVLGGTWSEYPRNYQDRFITDLYYAANVYFDTGDGSESGDSVVLPALRPKKTLEEEIEINETAKVHIIGLTLETRPDTITIEEIANFRRYNCTRIQLGVQHTNNTVLKKIMRGHTIERAYEAIKMLKNNCYKVDIHIMPNLPGASFEIDKAMLEEVLYDERIQADQYKIYPTAIVPYTRIKRWFEEGSYVPYDDLLLYELIKEFKQKVQKYKRLNRIIRDIPGHYIEGGYSTKFVNMRQLLQDDMRANHWGCKCIRCREVKGNQVSQDNIKLNIEKYRASGGDEYHISFDTDCDKNYLIGFLRLRLARLAEENAMILPSIKGCALIRELHVYSNLNDVGNSIEGSLQHKGYGRQLVAKAEEVAKENGYRKVAIISGTGVRGYYKKLGYQLIDTYMIKEI
;
A
#
# COMPACT_ATOMS: atom_id res chain seq x y z
N MET A 1 29.73 20.73 -16.34
CA MET A 1 30.64 19.77 -16.99
C MET A 1 31.07 18.60 -16.08
N ASN A 2 31.16 18.75 -14.77
CA ASN A 2 31.46 17.63 -13.86
C ASN A 2 30.29 16.66 -13.59
N ILE A 3 29.05 17.08 -13.80
CA ILE A 3 27.85 16.26 -13.59
C ILE A 3 27.73 15.16 -14.66
N LEU A 4 28.12 15.44 -15.90
CA LEU A 4 28.09 14.48 -17.00
C LEU A 4 29.09 13.34 -16.87
N LYS A 5 30.24 13.57 -16.20
CA LYS A 5 31.25 12.54 -15.95
C LYS A 5 30.85 11.55 -14.87
N SER A 6 30.09 12.00 -13.87
CA SER A 6 29.56 11.11 -12.81
C SER A 6 28.49 10.15 -13.34
N PHE A 7 27.70 10.60 -14.32
CA PHE A 7 26.64 9.77 -14.92
C PHE A 7 27.18 8.72 -15.90
N SER A 8 28.26 9.03 -16.64
CA SER A 8 28.84 8.03 -17.54
C SER A 8 29.42 6.82 -16.80
N SER A 9 29.88 7.01 -15.56
CA SER A 9 30.38 5.90 -14.72
C SER A 9 29.24 5.03 -14.13
N LEU A 10 28.07 5.59 -13.88
CA LEU A 10 26.89 4.83 -13.43
C LEU A 10 26.32 3.92 -14.54
N PHE A 11 26.48 4.30 -15.80
CA PHE A 11 26.00 3.51 -16.93
C PHE A 11 27.03 2.54 -17.53
N SER A 12 28.33 2.68 -17.23
CA SER A 12 29.38 1.79 -17.72
C SER A 12 29.49 0.46 -16.97
N TYR A 13 28.88 0.32 -15.79
CA TYR A 13 28.86 -0.92 -14.99
C TYR A 13 27.70 -1.86 -15.32
N SER A 14 26.81 -1.52 -16.26
CA SER A 14 25.64 -2.32 -16.63
C SER A 14 25.88 -3.29 -17.79
N HIS A 15 27.12 -3.48 -18.25
CA HIS A 15 27.43 -4.28 -19.46
C HIS A 15 27.39 -5.80 -19.26
N GLU A 16 27.15 -6.33 -18.06
CA GLU A 16 27.01 -7.78 -17.87
C GLU A 16 25.56 -8.29 -17.73
N SER A 17 24.56 -7.46 -18.00
CA SER A 17 23.15 -7.89 -18.03
C SER A 17 22.36 -7.33 -19.23
N GLN A 18 23.03 -7.07 -20.33
CA GLN A 18 22.34 -6.88 -21.60
C GLN A 18 21.89 -8.26 -22.13
N VAL A 19 20.71 -8.68 -21.67
CA VAL A 19 19.91 -9.62 -22.45
C VAL A 19 19.30 -8.81 -23.59
N LEU A 20 19.77 -9.10 -24.78
CA LEU A 20 19.28 -8.68 -26.08
C LEU A 20 17.75 -8.49 -26.07
N ILE A 21 17.31 -7.26 -26.22
CA ILE A 21 16.01 -6.96 -26.81
C ILE A 21 16.28 -7.03 -28.31
N GLY A 22 16.14 -8.22 -28.86
CA GLY A 22 16.00 -8.41 -30.29
C GLY A 22 14.63 -7.92 -30.70
N ASP A 23 14.60 -7.31 -31.85
CA ASP A 23 13.43 -6.79 -32.56
C ASP A 23 12.24 -7.74 -32.44
N ILE A 24 11.17 -7.26 -31.81
CA ILE A 24 9.86 -7.92 -31.83
C ILE A 24 9.06 -7.22 -32.93
N GLU A 25 9.37 -7.59 -34.16
CA GLU A 25 8.42 -7.51 -35.24
C GLU A 25 7.55 -8.79 -35.20
N ASP A 26 6.24 -8.59 -35.23
CA ASP A 26 5.21 -9.58 -35.52
C ASP A 26 5.16 -10.88 -34.70
N ILE A 27 4.57 -10.83 -33.50
CA ILE A 27 3.91 -12.00 -32.92
C ILE A 27 2.41 -11.76 -32.94
N GLN A 28 1.77 -12.27 -34.00
CA GLN A 28 0.33 -12.52 -34.00
C GLN A 28 0.00 -13.52 -32.90
N VAL A 29 -0.75 -13.06 -31.91
CA VAL A 29 -1.41 -13.94 -30.93
C VAL A 29 -2.52 -14.66 -31.66
N PRO A 30 -2.61 -16.00 -31.64
CA PRO A 30 -3.75 -16.70 -32.22
C PRO A 30 -5.03 -16.30 -31.49
N LEU A 31 -5.97 -15.72 -32.22
CA LEU A 31 -7.35 -15.48 -31.80
C LEU A 31 -7.96 -16.83 -31.38
N LEU A 32 -8.24 -17.00 -30.11
CA LEU A 32 -9.21 -18.00 -29.66
C LEU A 32 -10.59 -17.49 -30.05
N ALA A 33 -11.19 -18.25 -30.94
CA ALA A 33 -12.50 -18.00 -31.54
C ALA A 33 -13.56 -17.67 -30.50
N SER A 34 -14.34 -16.64 -30.82
CA SER A 34 -15.58 -16.26 -30.14
C SER A 34 -16.52 -17.45 -29.99
N ALA A 35 -16.81 -17.85 -28.76
CA ALA A 35 -17.92 -18.76 -28.49
C ALA A 35 -19.25 -17.98 -28.49
N PRO A 36 -20.30 -18.53 -29.09
CA PRO A 36 -21.63 -17.88 -29.13
C PRO A 36 -22.31 -17.90 -27.76
N ALA A 37 -23.17 -16.93 -27.55
CA ALA A 37 -24.05 -16.84 -26.39
C ALA A 37 -24.85 -18.14 -26.17
N HIS A 38 -24.63 -18.82 -25.06
CA HIS A 38 -25.38 -19.97 -24.64
C HIS A 38 -26.15 -19.71 -23.33
N THR A 39 -27.44 -19.95 -23.47
CA THR A 39 -28.45 -20.16 -22.44
C THR A 39 -27.96 -21.02 -21.28
N HIS A 40 -28.43 -20.69 -20.07
CA HIS A 40 -28.26 -21.48 -18.85
C HIS A 40 -28.51 -22.96 -19.03
N THR A 41 -27.49 -23.78 -18.92
CA THR A 41 -27.55 -25.16 -18.39
C THR A 41 -26.14 -25.54 -17.87
N ASP A 42 -26.12 -26.26 -16.75
CA ASP A 42 -24.98 -26.87 -16.09
C ASP A 42 -23.87 -27.37 -17.02
N ASN A 43 -22.68 -26.80 -16.92
CA ASN A 43 -21.40 -27.46 -17.28
C ASN A 43 -20.18 -26.64 -16.83
N GLY A 44 -20.02 -26.52 -15.53
CA GLY A 44 -18.83 -25.87 -14.89
C GLY A 44 -17.70 -26.85 -14.59
N TYR A 45 -17.26 -27.71 -15.52
CA TYR A 45 -16.15 -28.64 -15.25
C TYR A 45 -15.37 -29.06 -16.48
N LYS A 46 -14.71 -28.13 -17.19
CA LYS A 46 -13.72 -28.55 -18.21
C LYS A 46 -12.49 -27.65 -18.39
N ALA A 47 -12.47 -26.44 -17.82
CA ALA A 47 -11.28 -25.57 -17.89
C ALA A 47 -10.17 -25.97 -16.87
N SER A 48 -10.51 -26.69 -15.80
CA SER A 48 -9.55 -27.09 -14.77
C SER A 48 -8.65 -28.25 -15.18
N SER A 49 -9.11 -29.17 -16.03
CA SER A 49 -8.37 -30.38 -16.39
C SER A 49 -7.18 -30.12 -17.35
N VAL A 50 -7.30 -29.17 -18.29
CA VAL A 50 -6.22 -28.84 -19.23
C VAL A 50 -5.14 -28.03 -18.56
N PHE A 51 -5.49 -27.18 -17.61
CA PHE A 51 -4.52 -26.39 -16.82
C PHE A 51 -3.73 -27.29 -15.84
N ASN A 52 -4.40 -28.28 -15.24
CA ASN A 52 -3.75 -29.31 -14.42
C ASN A 52 -2.73 -30.12 -15.21
N GLY A 53 -3.03 -30.56 -16.42
CA GLY A 53 -2.13 -31.35 -17.25
C GLY A 53 -0.85 -30.61 -17.67
N LEU A 54 -0.84 -29.27 -17.81
CA LEU A 54 0.36 -28.50 -18.06
C LEU A 54 1.22 -28.38 -16.79
N LEU A 55 0.61 -28.08 -15.65
CA LEU A 55 1.32 -27.99 -14.37
C LEU A 55 1.89 -29.34 -13.94
N GLU A 56 1.22 -30.45 -14.23
CA GLU A 56 1.73 -31.80 -13.99
C GLU A 56 3.00 -32.09 -14.80
N ARG A 57 3.02 -31.76 -16.10
CA ARG A 57 4.23 -31.89 -16.93
C ARG A 57 5.38 -31.01 -16.43
N ILE A 58 5.06 -29.80 -15.99
CA ILE A 58 6.06 -28.91 -15.39
C ILE A 58 6.54 -29.47 -14.06
N ALA A 59 5.67 -30.13 -13.28
CA ALA A 59 6.03 -30.78 -12.03
C ALA A 59 7.01 -31.94 -12.23
N GLU A 60 6.81 -32.76 -13.26
CA GLU A 60 7.76 -33.82 -13.64
C GLU A 60 9.11 -33.24 -13.99
N GLU A 61 9.18 -32.23 -14.88
CA GLU A 61 10.44 -31.58 -15.22
C GLU A 61 11.10 -30.91 -14.01
N PHE A 62 10.32 -30.33 -13.11
CA PHE A 62 10.82 -29.74 -11.89
C PHE A 62 11.45 -30.80 -10.98
N LYS A 63 10.79 -31.95 -10.83
CA LYS A 63 11.29 -33.08 -10.04
C LYS A 63 12.66 -33.57 -10.53
N ASP A 64 12.84 -33.68 -11.85
CA ASP A 64 14.09 -34.12 -12.46
C ASP A 64 15.26 -33.13 -12.27
N ASN A 65 14.95 -31.85 -12.04
CA ASN A 65 15.94 -30.78 -11.88
C ASN A 65 16.19 -30.34 -10.44
N ILE A 66 15.51 -30.93 -9.45
CA ILE A 66 15.55 -30.49 -8.03
C ILE A 66 16.99 -30.42 -7.49
N VAL A 67 17.83 -31.40 -7.83
CA VAL A 67 19.22 -31.48 -7.32
C VAL A 67 20.08 -30.31 -7.81
N GLY A 68 19.74 -29.73 -8.97
CA GLY A 68 20.44 -28.59 -9.55
C GLY A 68 20.04 -27.22 -8.98
N PHE A 69 19.00 -27.14 -8.15
CA PHE A 69 18.53 -25.86 -7.60
C PHE A 69 19.26 -25.50 -6.30
N THR A 70 20.38 -24.81 -6.42
CA THR A 70 21.18 -24.34 -5.29
C THR A 70 21.02 -22.83 -5.04
N THR A 71 20.64 -22.07 -6.06
CA THR A 71 20.45 -20.62 -6.02
C THR A 71 19.13 -20.16 -6.64
N THR A 72 18.72 -18.95 -6.35
CA THR A 72 17.54 -18.34 -7.02
C THR A 72 17.77 -18.17 -8.53
N SER A 73 19.02 -18.02 -8.97
CA SER A 73 19.39 -17.92 -10.39
C SER A 73 19.06 -19.22 -11.14
N ASP A 74 19.25 -20.38 -10.52
CA ASP A 74 18.95 -21.68 -11.13
C ASP A 74 17.45 -21.83 -11.35
N ILE A 75 16.64 -21.41 -10.39
CA ILE A 75 15.18 -21.37 -10.52
C ILE A 75 14.75 -20.41 -11.63
N ASP A 76 15.37 -19.22 -11.72
CA ASP A 76 15.03 -18.24 -12.76
C ASP A 76 15.45 -18.74 -14.17
N LYS A 77 16.56 -19.48 -14.29
CA LYS A 77 16.95 -20.16 -15.54
C LYS A 77 15.93 -21.24 -15.92
N PHE A 78 15.52 -22.06 -14.96
CA PHE A 78 14.51 -23.09 -15.19
C PHE A 78 13.18 -22.48 -15.66
N LYS A 79 12.73 -21.40 -15.04
CA LYS A 79 11.52 -20.65 -15.47
C LYS A 79 11.61 -20.16 -16.91
N LYS A 80 12.77 -19.62 -17.29
CA LYS A 80 13.00 -19.19 -18.68
C LYS A 80 12.92 -20.39 -19.64
N GLY A 81 13.42 -21.56 -19.23
CA GLY A 81 13.27 -22.81 -19.97
C GLY A 81 11.81 -23.21 -20.17
N ILE A 82 11.03 -23.20 -19.10
CA ILE A 82 9.57 -23.46 -19.12
C ILE A 82 8.86 -22.47 -20.05
N GLN A 83 9.16 -21.17 -19.92
CA GLN A 83 8.56 -20.14 -20.77
C GLN A 83 8.87 -20.37 -22.24
N LYS A 84 10.11 -20.74 -22.58
CA LYS A 84 10.52 -21.02 -23.96
C LYS A 84 9.83 -22.28 -24.52
N LYS A 85 9.72 -23.34 -23.69
CA LYS A 85 9.18 -24.65 -24.11
C LYS A 85 7.65 -24.65 -24.21
N TYR A 86 6.99 -24.14 -23.17
CA TYR A 86 5.53 -24.21 -23.06
C TYR A 86 4.81 -22.92 -23.40
N LYS A 87 5.56 -21.83 -23.73
CA LYS A 87 5.01 -20.47 -23.92
C LYS A 87 4.19 -20.00 -22.71
N TYR A 88 4.55 -20.48 -21.52
CA TYR A 88 3.86 -20.25 -20.26
C TYR A 88 4.81 -19.67 -19.21
N THR A 89 4.41 -18.54 -18.59
CA THR A 89 5.19 -17.89 -17.53
C THR A 89 4.73 -18.38 -16.17
N ILE A 90 5.46 -19.35 -15.61
CA ILE A 90 5.13 -19.89 -14.30
C ILE A 90 5.48 -18.91 -13.16
N SER A 91 4.55 -18.68 -12.26
CA SER A 91 4.74 -17.85 -11.07
C SER A 91 5.44 -18.61 -9.94
N ASN A 92 6.00 -17.90 -8.95
CA ASN A 92 6.55 -18.55 -7.75
C ASN A 92 5.46 -19.26 -6.93
N ALA A 93 4.23 -18.75 -6.93
CA ALA A 93 3.12 -19.39 -6.23
C ALA A 93 2.78 -20.76 -6.84
N GLU A 94 2.85 -20.89 -8.17
CA GLU A 94 2.64 -22.16 -8.85
C GLU A 94 3.80 -23.13 -8.62
N PHE A 95 5.05 -22.64 -8.53
CA PHE A 95 6.17 -23.50 -8.11
C PHE A 95 6.00 -24.04 -6.70
N ILE A 96 5.47 -23.26 -5.78
CA ILE A 96 5.19 -23.75 -4.42
C ILE A 96 4.04 -24.75 -4.42
N LYS A 97 3.03 -24.58 -5.28
CA LYS A 97 1.99 -25.62 -5.50
C LYS A 97 2.62 -26.92 -6.02
N ILE A 98 3.50 -26.85 -6.99
CA ILE A 98 4.25 -28.01 -7.50
C ILE A 98 5.10 -28.65 -6.39
N TYR A 99 5.82 -27.85 -5.60
CA TYR A 99 6.60 -28.34 -4.46
C TYR A 99 5.75 -29.14 -3.46
N LYS A 100 4.56 -28.62 -3.13
CA LYS A 100 3.59 -29.29 -2.25
C LYS A 100 3.00 -30.55 -2.92
N TYR A 101 2.61 -30.46 -4.18
CA TYR A 101 2.07 -31.57 -4.96
C TYR A 101 3.04 -32.76 -5.00
N LEU A 102 4.34 -32.47 -5.13
CA LEU A 102 5.41 -33.49 -5.14
C LEU A 102 5.81 -33.96 -3.74
N ASN A 103 5.16 -33.50 -2.65
CA ASN A 103 5.49 -33.82 -1.26
C ASN A 103 6.98 -33.72 -0.92
N LEU A 104 7.63 -32.63 -1.39
CA LEU A 104 9.07 -32.46 -1.20
C LEU A 104 9.38 -31.95 0.23
N GLU A 105 10.32 -32.62 0.91
CA GLU A 105 10.79 -32.22 2.25
C GLU A 105 12.12 -31.43 2.22
N ASN A 106 12.48 -30.85 1.08
CA ASN A 106 13.73 -30.11 0.92
C ASN A 106 13.57 -28.66 1.41
N GLN A 107 13.97 -28.38 2.67
CA GLN A 107 13.89 -27.06 3.27
C GLN A 107 14.73 -25.99 2.54
N GLN A 108 15.87 -26.36 1.96
CA GLN A 108 16.71 -25.43 1.20
C GLN A 108 15.99 -24.97 -0.08
N LEU A 109 15.41 -25.91 -0.81
CA LEU A 109 14.60 -25.62 -1.99
C LEU A 109 13.37 -24.78 -1.64
N ARG A 110 12.67 -25.15 -0.56
CA ARG A 110 11.55 -24.37 -0.02
C ARG A 110 11.96 -22.91 0.24
N ASN A 111 13.10 -22.67 0.87
CA ASN A 111 13.63 -21.33 1.13
C ASN A 111 13.96 -20.55 -0.14
N LEU A 112 14.41 -21.23 -1.21
CA LEU A 112 14.65 -20.60 -2.51
C LEU A 112 13.35 -20.24 -3.24
N LEU A 113 12.30 -21.04 -3.08
CA LEU A 113 10.99 -20.82 -3.67
C LEU A 113 10.15 -19.82 -2.87
N THR A 114 10.19 -19.88 -1.54
CA THR A 114 9.51 -18.97 -0.64
C THR A 114 10.23 -17.63 -0.62
N LYS A 115 9.79 -16.72 -1.42
CA LYS A 115 10.56 -15.54 -1.67
C LYS A 115 10.12 -14.29 -0.93
N LYS A 116 11.16 -13.56 -0.61
CA LYS A 116 11.25 -12.20 -0.11
C LYS A 116 10.80 -12.08 1.34
N LYS A 117 11.63 -12.55 2.24
CA LYS A 117 11.65 -12.12 3.66
C LYS A 117 11.39 -10.60 3.81
N CYS A 118 11.74 -9.79 2.79
CA CYS A 118 11.49 -8.36 2.80
C CYS A 118 10.00 -7.94 2.84
N LYS A 119 9.06 -8.80 2.47
CA LYS A 119 7.62 -8.49 2.56
C LYS A 119 7.06 -8.70 3.97
N SER A 120 7.70 -9.53 4.77
CA SER A 120 7.29 -9.87 6.13
C SER A 120 8.23 -9.32 7.22
N ASN A 121 9.31 -8.63 6.85
CA ASN A 121 10.28 -8.06 7.80
C ASN A 121 9.70 -6.98 8.75
N SER A 122 8.50 -6.48 8.46
CA SER A 122 7.77 -5.58 9.36
C SER A 122 6.83 -6.31 10.31
N GLY A 123 6.69 -7.63 10.19
CA GLY A 123 5.70 -8.41 10.92
C GLY A 123 4.25 -8.18 10.47
N VAL A 124 4.05 -7.50 9.33
CA VAL A 124 2.74 -7.15 8.79
C VAL A 124 2.71 -7.41 7.29
N LEU A 125 1.66 -8.05 6.82
CA LEU A 125 1.44 -8.25 5.40
C LEU A 125 0.48 -7.19 4.84
N VAL A 126 0.85 -6.60 3.71
CA VAL A 126 0.05 -5.55 3.07
C VAL A 126 -0.77 -6.13 1.93
N ILE A 127 -2.08 -5.91 1.99
CA ILE A 127 -3.03 -6.25 0.92
C ILE A 127 -3.61 -4.97 0.34
N THR A 128 -3.53 -4.84 -0.98
CA THR A 128 -4.18 -3.76 -1.72
C THR A 128 -5.43 -4.31 -2.40
N VAL A 129 -6.55 -3.64 -2.17
CA VAL A 129 -7.87 -3.95 -2.74
C VAL A 129 -8.36 -2.72 -3.49
N LEU A 130 -8.85 -2.89 -4.73
CA LEU A 130 -9.36 -1.80 -5.55
C LEU A 130 -10.89 -1.77 -5.54
N THR A 131 -11.42 -0.56 -5.50
CA THR A 131 -12.84 -0.27 -5.70
C THR A 131 -13.20 -0.32 -7.19
N SER A 132 -14.48 -0.58 -7.51
CA SER A 132 -14.98 -0.60 -8.88
C SER A 132 -14.96 0.81 -9.53
N ALA A 133 -14.79 0.85 -10.86
CA ALA A 133 -15.02 2.07 -11.64
C ALA A 133 -16.48 2.51 -11.61
N HIS A 134 -17.40 1.55 -11.52
CA HIS A 134 -18.85 1.73 -11.50
C HIS A 134 -19.43 1.02 -10.28
N PRO A 135 -19.32 1.61 -9.08
CA PRO A 135 -19.80 0.97 -7.86
C PRO A 135 -21.32 0.81 -7.86
N GLU A 136 -21.76 -0.37 -7.48
CA GLU A 136 -23.17 -0.67 -7.29
C GLU A 136 -23.63 -0.21 -5.90
N TYR A 137 -24.78 0.46 -5.83
CA TYR A 137 -25.34 0.95 -4.59
C TYR A 137 -26.88 0.79 -4.59
N ILE A 138 -27.45 0.73 -3.40
CA ILE A 138 -28.90 0.67 -3.22
C ILE A 138 -29.42 2.12 -3.16
N ASP A 139 -30.32 2.47 -4.06
CA ASP A 139 -31.00 3.76 -4.01
C ASP A 139 -32.24 3.66 -3.12
N SER A 140 -32.16 4.27 -1.95
CA SER A 140 -33.28 4.33 -0.99
C SER A 140 -34.24 5.50 -1.25
N SER A 141 -34.05 6.27 -2.33
CA SER A 141 -34.87 7.45 -2.65
C SER A 141 -36.16 7.12 -3.42
N GLY A 142 -36.53 5.86 -3.55
CA GLY A 142 -37.78 5.40 -4.13
C GLY A 142 -38.93 5.55 -3.15
N ASP A 143 -39.92 6.27 -3.61
CA ASP A 143 -41.20 6.67 -3.06
C ASP A 143 -41.78 5.73 -1.98
N GLY A 144 -42.27 6.34 -0.90
CA GLY A 144 -42.76 5.70 0.31
C GLY A 144 -44.04 4.84 0.15
N SER A 145 -43.99 3.79 -0.64
CA SER A 145 -44.99 2.70 -0.59
C SER A 145 -44.43 1.59 0.31
N GLY A 146 -45.02 1.54 1.52
CA GLY A 146 -44.60 0.71 2.65
C GLY A 146 -44.65 -0.80 2.39
N ASP A 147 -43.61 -1.33 1.78
CA ASP A 147 -43.26 -2.73 1.90
C ASP A 147 -41.72 -2.81 1.97
N GLY A 148 -41.22 -3.28 3.10
CA GLY A 148 -39.82 -3.17 3.54
C GLY A 148 -38.80 -4.05 2.82
N SER A 149 -38.87 -4.18 1.50
CA SER A 149 -37.90 -4.98 0.77
C SER A 149 -37.74 -4.56 -0.69
N SER A 150 -36.56 -4.17 -1.05
CA SER A 150 -35.90 -4.02 -2.35
C SER A 150 -35.70 -2.58 -2.82
N GLY A 151 -34.73 -1.91 -2.27
CA GLY A 151 -34.14 -0.72 -2.91
C GLY A 151 -33.56 -1.11 -4.28
N ILE A 152 -33.77 -0.24 -5.29
CA ILE A 152 -33.29 -0.48 -6.66
C ILE A 152 -31.76 -0.42 -6.65
N ILE A 153 -31.09 -1.48 -7.13
CA ILE A 153 -29.65 -1.48 -7.32
C ILE A 153 -29.32 -0.58 -8.51
N LYS A 154 -28.57 0.48 -8.24
CA LYS A 154 -28.04 1.40 -9.25
C LYS A 154 -26.54 1.29 -9.37
N LYS A 155 -25.98 1.68 -10.53
CA LYS A 155 -24.53 1.83 -10.73
C LYS A 155 -24.17 3.30 -10.81
N ALA A 156 -23.20 3.74 -10.01
CA ALA A 156 -22.61 5.05 -10.20
C ALA A 156 -21.82 5.07 -11.52
N ARG A 157 -21.90 6.21 -12.24
CA ARG A 157 -21.22 6.36 -13.53
C ARG A 157 -19.77 6.79 -13.42
N PHE A 158 -19.27 6.98 -12.22
CA PHE A 158 -17.92 7.48 -11.96
C PHE A 158 -17.39 6.96 -10.62
N SER A 159 -16.08 6.83 -10.54
CA SER A 159 -15.33 6.55 -9.29
C SER A 159 -14.67 7.80 -8.69
N CYS A 160 -14.78 8.96 -9.34
CA CYS A 160 -14.38 10.28 -8.89
C CYS A 160 -15.07 11.34 -9.75
N LYS A 161 -15.69 12.33 -9.12
CA LYS A 161 -16.40 13.43 -9.83
C LYS A 161 -15.44 14.46 -10.46
N HIS A 162 -14.16 14.44 -10.10
CA HIS A 162 -13.16 15.39 -10.60
C HIS A 162 -12.47 14.88 -11.85
N ASP A 163 -12.00 15.82 -12.70
CA ASP A 163 -11.34 15.54 -13.97
C ASP A 163 -9.97 16.21 -14.03
N CYS A 164 -9.08 15.85 -13.09
CA CYS A 164 -7.73 16.38 -13.05
C CYS A 164 -6.95 16.05 -14.33
N ALA A 165 -6.20 17.00 -14.89
CA ALA A 165 -5.57 16.88 -16.21
C ALA A 165 -4.59 15.70 -16.34
N TYR A 166 -3.89 15.34 -15.26
CA TYR A 166 -2.92 14.24 -15.21
C TYR A 166 -3.54 12.87 -14.93
N CYS A 167 -4.82 12.83 -14.58
CA CYS A 167 -5.47 11.63 -14.07
C CYS A 167 -6.05 10.78 -15.21
N PRO A 168 -5.53 9.57 -15.48
CA PRO A 168 -6.07 8.72 -16.52
C PRO A 168 -7.51 8.29 -16.22
N ASN A 169 -8.30 8.18 -17.27
CA ASN A 169 -9.67 7.71 -17.25
C ASN A 169 -9.86 6.69 -18.38
N GLU A 170 -9.34 5.49 -18.17
CA GLU A 170 -9.34 4.43 -19.17
C GLU A 170 -10.77 3.87 -19.35
N PRO A 171 -11.39 4.05 -20.53
CA PRO A 171 -12.71 3.52 -20.82
C PRO A 171 -12.67 2.01 -21.08
N ALA A 172 -13.82 1.38 -21.20
CA ALA A 172 -13.95 0.02 -21.68
C ALA A 172 -13.57 -0.04 -23.17
N HIS A 173 -12.67 -0.97 -23.52
CA HIS A 173 -12.22 -1.24 -24.89
C HIS A 173 -11.70 -2.68 -25.01
N GLU A 174 -11.40 -3.15 -26.21
CA GLU A 174 -10.94 -4.52 -26.45
C GLU A 174 -9.69 -4.88 -25.64
N GLY A 175 -8.69 -3.99 -25.57
CA GLY A 175 -7.41 -4.23 -24.86
C GLY A 175 -7.55 -4.36 -23.34
N ASN A 176 -8.70 -4.04 -22.75
CA ASN A 176 -8.98 -4.23 -21.33
C ASN A 176 -10.22 -5.09 -21.06
N ASN A 177 -10.52 -6.01 -21.99
CA ASN A 177 -11.67 -6.92 -21.93
C ASN A 177 -13.03 -6.19 -21.75
N TRP A 178 -13.17 -5.01 -22.32
CA TRP A 178 -14.36 -4.17 -22.23
C TRP A 178 -14.75 -3.76 -20.79
N VAL A 179 -13.74 -3.61 -19.90
CA VAL A 179 -13.93 -3.18 -18.51
C VAL A 179 -13.32 -1.80 -18.31
N ALA A 180 -14.14 -0.80 -17.98
CA ALA A 180 -13.64 0.52 -17.61
C ALA A 180 -12.84 0.47 -16.30
N GLN A 181 -11.76 1.24 -16.22
CA GLN A 181 -10.88 1.22 -15.04
C GLN A 181 -11.23 2.34 -14.05
N PRO A 182 -10.99 2.14 -12.75
CA PRO A 182 -11.17 3.20 -11.77
C PRO A 182 -10.29 4.40 -12.10
N ARG A 183 -10.78 5.60 -11.83
CA ARG A 183 -10.01 6.84 -12.05
C ARG A 183 -8.61 6.74 -11.47
N SER A 184 -7.63 7.27 -12.19
CA SER A 184 -6.20 7.24 -11.84
C SER A 184 -5.49 5.91 -12.10
N TYR A 185 -6.15 4.88 -12.60
CA TYR A 185 -5.57 3.56 -12.82
C TYR A 185 -5.68 3.13 -14.28
N LEU A 186 -4.67 2.33 -14.72
CA LEU A 186 -4.59 1.75 -16.06
C LEU A 186 -4.64 0.22 -15.95
N TYR A 187 -5.28 -0.44 -16.92
CA TYR A 187 -5.58 -1.88 -16.91
C TYR A 187 -4.38 -2.77 -16.58
N SER A 188 -3.21 -2.51 -17.20
CA SER A 188 -2.03 -3.38 -17.02
C SER A 188 -1.24 -3.10 -15.72
N GLU A 189 -1.67 -2.15 -14.87
CA GLU A 189 -1.03 -1.99 -13.55
C GLU A 189 -1.23 -3.27 -12.70
N PRO A 190 -0.20 -3.78 -12.01
CA PRO A 190 -0.29 -5.09 -11.34
C PRO A 190 -1.41 -5.24 -10.31
N ALA A 191 -1.79 -4.15 -9.63
CA ALA A 191 -2.91 -4.18 -8.69
C ALA A 191 -4.25 -4.21 -9.42
N VAL A 192 -4.36 -3.52 -10.55
CA VAL A 192 -5.54 -3.42 -11.39
C VAL A 192 -5.83 -4.73 -12.10
N LEU A 193 -4.80 -5.40 -12.66
CA LEU A 193 -4.95 -6.74 -13.25
C LEU A 193 -5.54 -7.74 -12.24
N ARG A 194 -5.08 -7.70 -10.97
CA ARG A 194 -5.65 -8.55 -9.92
C ARG A 194 -7.10 -8.20 -9.60
N ALA A 195 -7.45 -6.91 -9.58
CA ALA A 195 -8.81 -6.47 -9.33
C ALA A 195 -9.75 -6.89 -10.46
N ASN A 196 -9.33 -6.74 -11.72
CA ASN A 196 -10.08 -7.23 -12.89
C ASN A 196 -10.29 -8.75 -12.83
N ALA A 197 -9.24 -9.53 -12.52
CA ALA A 197 -9.33 -10.98 -12.37
C ALA A 197 -10.25 -11.43 -11.21
N ASN A 198 -10.68 -10.52 -10.36
CA ASN A 198 -11.58 -10.75 -9.24
C ASN A 198 -12.83 -9.87 -9.31
N ASP A 199 -13.21 -9.37 -10.49
CA ASP A 199 -14.43 -8.58 -10.76
C ASP A 199 -14.55 -7.32 -9.85
N PHE A 200 -13.44 -6.78 -9.35
CA PHE A 200 -13.40 -5.75 -8.31
C PHE A 200 -14.18 -6.10 -7.03
N ASP A 201 -14.54 -7.36 -6.85
CA ASP A 201 -15.20 -7.86 -5.65
C ASP A 201 -14.21 -7.90 -4.48
N PRO A 202 -14.49 -7.24 -3.33
CA PRO A 202 -13.55 -7.15 -2.21
C PRO A 202 -13.26 -8.50 -1.56
N ILE A 203 -14.24 -9.41 -1.49
CA ILE A 203 -14.06 -10.75 -0.89
C ILE A 203 -13.13 -11.58 -1.78
N LYS A 204 -13.39 -11.62 -3.09
CA LYS A 204 -12.55 -12.35 -4.05
C LYS A 204 -11.12 -11.82 -4.05
N GLN A 205 -10.94 -10.48 -4.06
CA GLN A 205 -9.61 -9.85 -4.01
C GLN A 205 -8.86 -10.20 -2.73
N MET A 206 -9.52 -10.17 -1.56
CA MET A 206 -8.95 -10.55 -0.27
C MET A 206 -8.51 -12.01 -0.28
N ASN A 207 -9.41 -12.93 -0.65
CA ASN A 207 -9.14 -14.36 -0.69
C ASN A 207 -8.00 -14.72 -1.65
N SER A 208 -8.03 -14.20 -2.87
CA SER A 208 -6.97 -14.38 -3.87
C SER A 208 -5.62 -13.91 -3.32
N ARG A 209 -5.61 -12.77 -2.61
CA ARG A 209 -4.38 -12.21 -2.08
C ARG A 209 -3.84 -12.94 -0.86
N ILE A 210 -4.71 -13.33 0.07
CA ILE A 210 -4.33 -14.13 1.26
C ILE A 210 -3.79 -15.50 0.80
N SER A 211 -4.49 -16.19 -0.10
CA SER A 211 -4.02 -17.46 -0.69
C SER A 211 -2.66 -17.32 -1.37
N SER A 212 -2.46 -16.25 -2.16
CA SER A 212 -1.17 -15.97 -2.79
C SER A 212 -0.04 -15.77 -1.75
N LEU A 213 -0.32 -15.11 -0.62
CA LEU A 213 0.66 -14.90 0.45
C LEU A 213 0.99 -16.20 1.18
N ILE A 214 -0.02 -17.02 1.50
CA ILE A 214 0.16 -18.35 2.10
C ILE A 214 0.98 -19.25 1.18
N ASN A 215 0.63 -19.27 -0.12
CA ASN A 215 1.38 -20.05 -1.11
C ASN A 215 2.84 -19.60 -1.26
N MET A 216 3.14 -18.34 -0.95
CA MET A 216 4.52 -17.84 -0.86
C MET A 216 5.20 -18.09 0.50
N GLY A 217 4.58 -18.85 1.40
CA GLY A 217 5.11 -19.20 2.71
C GLY A 217 4.98 -18.12 3.78
N HIS A 218 4.10 -17.12 3.58
CA HIS A 218 3.80 -16.12 4.61
C HIS A 218 2.64 -16.57 5.50
N ILE A 219 2.66 -16.18 6.77
CA ILE A 219 1.56 -16.36 7.71
C ILE A 219 0.73 -15.07 7.73
N PRO A 220 -0.53 -15.08 7.27
CA PRO A 220 -1.36 -13.89 7.16
C PRO A 220 -2.10 -13.55 8.47
N ASP A 221 -1.40 -13.61 9.60
CA ASP A 221 -1.98 -13.34 10.92
C ASP A 221 -2.27 -11.83 11.14
N LYS A 222 -1.47 -10.94 10.51
CA LYS A 222 -1.59 -9.49 10.64
C LYS A 222 -1.59 -8.82 9.27
N LEU A 223 -2.73 -8.27 8.89
CA LEU A 223 -2.93 -7.58 7.63
C LEU A 223 -3.05 -6.07 7.79
N GLU A 224 -2.36 -5.31 6.96
CA GLU A 224 -2.65 -3.92 6.65
C GLU A 224 -3.36 -3.85 5.30
N ILE A 225 -4.60 -3.39 5.30
CA ILE A 225 -5.40 -3.23 4.09
C ILE A 225 -5.23 -1.82 3.54
N ILE A 226 -4.99 -1.71 2.22
CA ILE A 226 -4.95 -0.43 1.50
C ILE A 226 -6.05 -0.47 0.44
N VAL A 227 -7.08 0.34 0.61
CA VAL A 227 -8.14 0.51 -0.37
C VAL A 227 -7.69 1.59 -1.35
N LEU A 228 -7.62 1.24 -2.62
CA LEU A 228 -7.27 2.10 -3.73
C LEU A 228 -8.44 2.14 -4.74
N GLY A 229 -8.35 3.02 -5.72
CA GLY A 229 -9.35 3.19 -6.77
C GLY A 229 -9.60 4.66 -7.06
N GLY A 230 -10.87 5.06 -7.17
CA GLY A 230 -11.25 6.47 -7.29
C GLY A 230 -11.07 7.23 -5.96
N THR A 231 -11.76 8.35 -5.81
CA THR A 231 -11.76 9.10 -4.54
C THR A 231 -12.72 8.43 -3.55
N TRP A 232 -12.20 7.84 -2.47
CA TRP A 232 -13.02 7.08 -1.51
C TRP A 232 -14.26 7.85 -1.04
N SER A 233 -14.11 9.09 -0.63
CA SER A 233 -15.20 9.92 -0.08
C SER A 233 -16.27 10.34 -1.12
N GLU A 234 -16.06 10.05 -2.39
CA GLU A 234 -17.03 10.32 -3.47
C GLU A 234 -17.91 9.11 -3.79
N TYR A 235 -17.60 7.94 -3.25
CA TYR A 235 -18.44 6.76 -3.42
C TYR A 235 -19.73 6.86 -2.61
N PRO A 236 -20.86 6.26 -3.08
CA PRO A 236 -22.08 6.16 -2.30
C PRO A 236 -21.84 5.49 -0.94
N ARG A 237 -22.46 6.00 0.12
CA ARG A 237 -22.21 5.56 1.49
C ARG A 237 -22.49 4.06 1.70
N ASN A 238 -23.61 3.57 1.16
CA ASN A 238 -23.95 2.15 1.24
C ASN A 238 -22.98 1.22 0.47
N TYR A 239 -22.36 1.71 -0.62
CA TYR A 239 -21.24 1.00 -1.26
C TYR A 239 -20.01 0.95 -0.35
N GLN A 240 -19.65 2.08 0.28
CA GLN A 240 -18.52 2.14 1.22
C GLN A 240 -18.73 1.15 2.38
N ASP A 241 -19.91 1.17 2.99
CA ASP A 241 -20.27 0.30 4.12
C ASP A 241 -20.17 -1.18 3.73
N ARG A 242 -20.79 -1.56 2.61
CA ARG A 242 -20.69 -2.92 2.09
C ARG A 242 -19.25 -3.34 1.79
N PHE A 243 -18.49 -2.47 1.12
CA PHE A 243 -17.10 -2.76 0.74
C PHE A 243 -16.22 -3.04 1.97
N ILE A 244 -16.33 -2.22 3.01
CA ILE A 244 -15.55 -2.41 4.25
C ILE A 244 -16.04 -3.64 5.02
N THR A 245 -17.36 -3.86 5.12
CA THR A 245 -17.92 -5.07 5.73
C THR A 245 -17.37 -6.32 5.05
N ASP A 246 -17.32 -6.33 3.72
CA ASP A 246 -16.81 -7.45 2.93
C ASP A 246 -15.32 -7.72 3.15
N LEU A 247 -14.50 -6.68 3.41
CA LEU A 247 -13.08 -6.84 3.76
C LEU A 247 -12.92 -7.55 5.12
N TYR A 248 -13.68 -7.11 6.14
CA TYR A 248 -13.65 -7.74 7.47
C TYR A 248 -14.20 -9.16 7.42
N TYR A 249 -15.34 -9.36 6.76
CA TYR A 249 -15.94 -10.68 6.56
C TYR A 249 -14.96 -11.65 5.91
N ALA A 250 -14.33 -11.27 4.79
CA ALA A 250 -13.35 -12.10 4.11
C ALA A 250 -12.16 -12.51 5.00
N ALA A 251 -11.66 -11.59 5.83
CA ALA A 251 -10.60 -11.89 6.78
C ALA A 251 -11.09 -12.84 7.88
N ASN A 252 -12.30 -12.62 8.41
CA ASN A 252 -12.87 -13.38 9.51
C ASN A 252 -13.13 -14.86 9.14
N VAL A 253 -13.65 -15.10 7.92
CA VAL A 253 -14.04 -16.46 7.51
C VAL A 253 -12.96 -17.23 6.76
N TYR A 254 -11.80 -16.62 6.48
CA TYR A 254 -10.80 -17.21 5.58
C TYR A 254 -10.34 -18.62 6.02
N PHE A 255 -10.24 -18.88 7.32
CA PHE A 255 -9.84 -20.17 7.89
C PHE A 255 -11.00 -20.93 8.54
N ASP A 256 -12.24 -20.48 8.38
CA ASP A 256 -13.42 -21.12 8.97
C ASP A 256 -14.00 -22.24 8.09
N THR A 257 -13.28 -22.69 7.07
CA THR A 257 -13.68 -23.83 6.23
C THR A 257 -13.82 -25.09 7.10
N GLY A 258 -15.04 -25.59 7.23
CA GLY A 258 -15.52 -26.51 8.25
C GLY A 258 -14.99 -27.95 8.21
N ASP A 259 -13.94 -28.25 7.47
CA ASP A 259 -13.29 -29.55 7.48
C ASP A 259 -11.80 -29.36 7.26
N GLY A 260 -11.04 -29.29 8.27
CA GLY A 260 -9.57 -29.24 8.35
C GLY A 260 -8.73 -29.76 7.16
N SER A 261 -9.26 -29.78 5.95
CA SER A 261 -8.53 -30.13 4.75
C SER A 261 -7.66 -28.96 4.31
N GLU A 262 -6.37 -29.06 4.54
CA GLU A 262 -5.32 -28.21 3.98
C GLU A 262 -5.21 -28.31 2.43
N SER A 263 -6.29 -28.67 1.72
CA SER A 263 -6.27 -28.77 0.27
C SER A 263 -6.22 -27.37 -0.35
N GLY A 264 -5.06 -27.04 -0.87
CA GLY A 264 -4.73 -25.74 -1.50
C GLY A 264 -5.36 -25.52 -2.89
N ASP A 265 -6.52 -26.07 -3.17
CA ASP A 265 -7.21 -25.90 -4.43
C ASP A 265 -8.27 -24.81 -4.37
N SER A 266 -8.29 -24.02 -5.40
CA SER A 266 -9.16 -22.89 -5.73
C SER A 266 -10.43 -22.82 -4.86
N VAL A 267 -10.34 -21.99 -3.81
CA VAL A 267 -11.42 -21.83 -2.85
C VAL A 267 -12.55 -21.06 -3.53
N VAL A 268 -13.49 -21.79 -4.12
CA VAL A 268 -14.88 -21.32 -4.11
C VAL A 268 -15.28 -21.46 -2.64
N LEU A 269 -15.24 -20.35 -1.89
CA LEU A 269 -15.72 -20.35 -0.52
C LEU A 269 -17.20 -20.74 -0.57
N PRO A 270 -17.63 -21.85 0.06
CA PRO A 270 -19.02 -22.01 0.41
C PRO A 270 -19.40 -20.78 1.24
N ALA A 271 -20.64 -20.35 1.19
CA ALA A 271 -21.13 -19.29 2.07
C ALA A 271 -21.09 -19.84 3.51
N LEU A 272 -19.96 -19.68 4.19
CA LEU A 272 -19.67 -20.36 5.46
C LEU A 272 -20.60 -19.89 6.57
N ARG A 273 -20.95 -18.61 6.57
CA ARG A 273 -21.96 -18.01 7.40
C ARG A 273 -22.51 -16.74 6.75
N PRO A 274 -23.75 -16.31 7.07
CA PRO A 274 -24.25 -15.01 6.65
C PRO A 274 -23.32 -13.89 7.12
N LYS A 275 -23.18 -12.86 6.28
CA LYS A 275 -22.51 -11.63 6.69
C LYS A 275 -23.32 -10.95 7.79
N LYS A 276 -22.63 -10.43 8.78
CA LYS A 276 -23.20 -9.62 9.85
C LYS A 276 -23.06 -8.12 9.53
N THR A 277 -23.50 -7.28 10.44
CA THR A 277 -23.29 -5.82 10.35
C THR A 277 -21.80 -5.48 10.34
N LEU A 278 -21.45 -4.28 9.88
CA LEU A 278 -20.08 -3.79 9.89
C LEU A 278 -19.45 -3.84 11.29
N GLU A 279 -20.20 -3.41 12.27
CA GLU A 279 -19.78 -3.32 13.66
C GLU A 279 -19.50 -4.72 14.23
N GLU A 280 -20.36 -5.69 13.96
CA GLU A 280 -20.16 -7.08 14.37
C GLU A 280 -18.99 -7.75 13.65
N GLU A 281 -18.80 -7.51 12.34
CA GLU A 281 -17.64 -8.06 11.61
C GLU A 281 -16.32 -7.45 12.12
N ILE A 282 -16.31 -6.19 12.51
CA ILE A 282 -15.17 -5.55 13.15
C ILE A 282 -14.89 -6.20 14.52
N GLU A 283 -15.91 -6.45 15.35
CA GLU A 283 -15.74 -7.08 16.66
C GLU A 283 -15.19 -8.51 16.52
N ILE A 284 -15.76 -9.31 15.62
CA ILE A 284 -15.26 -10.66 15.32
C ILE A 284 -13.79 -10.65 14.95
N ASN A 285 -13.34 -9.64 14.21
CA ASN A 285 -11.96 -9.53 13.78
C ASN A 285 -10.96 -9.29 14.93
N GLU A 286 -11.39 -8.90 16.13
CA GLU A 286 -10.51 -8.81 17.30
C GLU A 286 -9.87 -10.16 17.68
N THR A 287 -10.53 -11.28 17.38
CA THR A 287 -10.11 -12.64 17.73
C THR A 287 -9.95 -13.57 16.53
N ALA A 288 -10.23 -13.11 15.32
CA ALA A 288 -10.10 -13.89 14.10
C ALA A 288 -8.64 -14.37 13.88
N LYS A 289 -8.45 -15.45 13.10
CA LYS A 289 -7.11 -15.93 12.75
C LYS A 289 -6.36 -14.95 11.84
N VAL A 290 -7.09 -14.19 11.02
CA VAL A 290 -6.54 -13.13 10.14
C VAL A 290 -6.98 -11.79 10.69
N HIS A 291 -6.06 -11.08 11.34
CA HIS A 291 -6.34 -9.80 11.99
C HIS A 291 -6.09 -8.62 11.05
N ILE A 292 -7.05 -7.72 10.91
CA ILE A 292 -6.85 -6.43 10.27
C ILE A 292 -6.30 -5.45 11.31
N ILE A 293 -4.99 -5.20 11.24
CA ILE A 293 -4.29 -4.31 12.18
C ILE A 293 -4.18 -2.87 11.70
N GLY A 294 -4.57 -2.60 10.47
CA GLY A 294 -4.59 -1.28 9.88
C GLY A 294 -5.41 -1.23 8.61
N LEU A 295 -6.24 -0.21 8.48
CA LEU A 295 -6.97 0.12 7.26
C LEU A 295 -6.53 1.50 6.77
N THR A 296 -6.26 1.58 5.48
CA THR A 296 -5.85 2.81 4.80
C THR A 296 -6.84 3.13 3.69
N LEU A 297 -7.34 4.36 3.67
CA LEU A 297 -8.21 4.89 2.63
C LEU A 297 -7.51 6.02 1.89
N GLU A 298 -7.76 6.16 0.59
CA GLU A 298 -7.20 7.21 -0.25
C GLU A 298 -8.30 8.18 -0.68
N THR A 299 -8.10 9.48 -0.40
CA THR A 299 -9.07 10.51 -0.73
C THR A 299 -8.40 11.86 -1.04
N ARG A 300 -9.22 12.89 -1.20
CA ARG A 300 -8.80 14.26 -1.55
C ARG A 300 -8.86 15.16 -0.32
N PRO A 301 -8.01 16.21 -0.24
CA PRO A 301 -8.07 17.16 0.87
C PRO A 301 -9.42 17.88 1.04
N ASP A 302 -10.10 18.18 -0.06
CA ASP A 302 -11.37 18.90 -0.09
C ASP A 302 -12.55 18.09 0.47
N THR A 303 -12.42 16.77 0.58
CA THR A 303 -13.46 15.89 1.15
C THR A 303 -13.35 15.70 2.66
N ILE A 304 -12.28 16.18 3.31
CA ILE A 304 -12.05 15.97 4.74
C ILE A 304 -12.93 16.91 5.55
N THR A 305 -13.96 16.37 6.19
CA THR A 305 -14.83 17.03 7.16
C THR A 305 -14.84 16.24 8.47
N ILE A 306 -15.41 16.79 9.54
CA ILE A 306 -15.50 16.06 10.82
C ILE A 306 -16.41 14.83 10.70
N GLU A 307 -17.48 14.91 9.91
CA GLU A 307 -18.37 13.81 9.62
C GLU A 307 -17.66 12.69 8.86
N GLU A 308 -16.85 13.06 7.86
CA GLU A 308 -16.07 12.07 7.10
C GLU A 308 -14.99 11.43 7.98
N ILE A 309 -14.35 12.18 8.87
CA ILE A 309 -13.40 11.66 9.87
C ILE A 309 -14.10 10.68 10.81
N ALA A 310 -15.31 10.99 11.30
CA ALA A 310 -16.10 10.08 12.12
C ALA A 310 -16.45 8.79 11.36
N ASN A 311 -16.83 8.93 10.08
CA ASN A 311 -17.10 7.78 9.22
C ASN A 311 -15.86 6.90 8.98
N PHE A 312 -14.69 7.50 8.73
CA PHE A 312 -13.44 6.73 8.65
C PHE A 312 -13.16 5.96 9.94
N ARG A 313 -13.48 6.54 11.11
CA ARG A 313 -13.32 5.83 12.38
C ARG A 313 -14.33 4.70 12.55
N ARG A 314 -15.56 4.86 12.08
CA ARG A 314 -16.55 3.76 12.05
C ARG A 314 -16.02 2.54 11.28
N TYR A 315 -15.24 2.77 10.22
CA TYR A 315 -14.53 1.71 9.48
C TYR A 315 -13.26 1.19 10.18
N ASN A 316 -12.88 1.71 11.34
CA ASN A 316 -11.57 1.49 11.98
C ASN A 316 -10.37 1.85 11.09
N CYS A 317 -10.54 2.80 10.18
CA CYS A 317 -9.44 3.35 9.41
C CYS A 317 -8.40 4.00 10.33
N THR A 318 -7.13 3.71 10.08
CA THR A 318 -6.00 4.22 10.89
C THR A 318 -5.07 5.14 10.12
N ARG A 319 -5.16 5.16 8.79
CA ARG A 319 -4.32 5.98 7.92
C ARG A 319 -5.12 6.53 6.75
N ILE A 320 -4.92 7.80 6.46
CA ILE A 320 -5.48 8.45 5.28
C ILE A 320 -4.36 8.85 4.33
N GLN A 321 -4.53 8.52 3.06
CA GLN A 321 -3.68 8.98 1.97
C GLN A 321 -4.37 10.15 1.27
N LEU A 322 -3.70 11.30 1.24
CA LEU A 322 -4.21 12.52 0.64
C LEU A 322 -3.51 12.83 -0.68
N GLY A 323 -4.28 12.97 -1.73
CA GLY A 323 -3.80 13.46 -3.00
C GLY A 323 -3.60 14.98 -2.97
N VAL A 324 -2.53 15.48 -2.36
CA VAL A 324 -2.18 16.92 -2.35
C VAL A 324 -1.67 17.36 -3.71
N GLN A 325 -0.78 16.61 -4.28
CA GLN A 325 -0.15 16.71 -5.60
C GLN A 325 0.91 17.80 -5.70
N HIS A 326 0.61 19.04 -5.34
CA HIS A 326 1.55 20.15 -5.37
C HIS A 326 1.22 21.19 -4.28
N THR A 327 2.20 22.06 -3.92
CA THR A 327 1.99 23.13 -2.93
C THR A 327 1.70 24.49 -3.57
N ASN A 328 1.94 24.63 -4.88
CA ASN A 328 1.69 25.86 -5.61
C ASN A 328 0.27 25.92 -6.19
N ASN A 329 -0.54 26.90 -5.77
CA ASN A 329 -1.93 27.05 -6.21
C ASN A 329 -2.08 27.32 -7.72
N THR A 330 -1.08 27.95 -8.38
CA THR A 330 -1.10 28.15 -9.83
C THR A 330 -0.98 26.81 -10.56
N VAL A 331 -0.10 25.93 -10.10
CA VAL A 331 0.04 24.56 -10.63
C VAL A 331 -1.24 23.77 -10.37
N LEU A 332 -1.78 23.79 -9.14
CA LEU A 332 -3.03 23.10 -8.80
C LEU A 332 -4.20 23.57 -9.68
N LYS A 333 -4.32 24.86 -9.94
CA LYS A 333 -5.33 25.43 -10.86
C LYS A 333 -5.11 24.96 -12.30
N LYS A 334 -3.87 24.99 -12.79
CA LYS A 334 -3.52 24.56 -14.16
C LYS A 334 -3.92 23.11 -14.42
N ILE A 335 -3.68 22.21 -13.46
CA ILE A 335 -4.04 20.80 -13.57
C ILE A 335 -5.48 20.50 -13.18
N MET A 336 -6.31 21.51 -12.96
CA MET A 336 -7.73 21.39 -12.58
C MET A 336 -7.93 20.53 -11.32
N ARG A 337 -7.07 20.74 -10.30
CA ARG A 337 -7.12 19.93 -9.07
C ARG A 337 -8.39 20.17 -8.25
N GLY A 338 -8.97 21.37 -8.30
CA GLY A 338 -10.24 21.71 -7.67
C GLY A 338 -10.15 22.01 -6.16
N HIS A 339 -8.96 22.03 -5.58
CA HIS A 339 -8.70 22.53 -4.23
C HIS A 339 -7.39 23.33 -4.21
N THR A 340 -7.22 24.14 -3.14
CA THR A 340 -5.99 24.90 -2.89
C THR A 340 -5.09 24.18 -1.88
N ILE A 341 -3.85 24.66 -1.73
CA ILE A 341 -2.92 24.10 -0.74
C ILE A 341 -3.38 24.39 0.70
N GLU A 342 -4.02 25.53 0.96
CA GLU A 342 -4.57 25.89 2.27
C GLU A 342 -5.58 24.83 2.73
N ARG A 343 -6.45 24.36 1.83
CA ARG A 343 -7.39 23.27 2.12
C ARG A 343 -6.66 21.96 2.46
N ALA A 344 -5.51 21.69 1.85
CA ALA A 344 -4.69 20.52 2.19
C ALA A 344 -4.05 20.68 3.59
N TYR A 345 -3.60 21.88 3.96
CA TYR A 345 -3.09 22.14 5.33
C TYR A 345 -4.16 21.91 6.40
N GLU A 346 -5.39 22.42 6.17
CA GLU A 346 -6.53 22.16 7.06
C GLU A 346 -6.84 20.67 7.19
N ALA A 347 -6.89 19.96 6.07
CA ALA A 347 -7.17 18.52 6.06
C ALA A 347 -6.11 17.72 6.84
N ILE A 348 -4.82 18.04 6.67
CA ILE A 348 -3.73 17.42 7.43
C ILE A 348 -3.87 17.70 8.92
N LYS A 349 -4.16 18.95 9.30
CA LYS A 349 -4.38 19.36 10.69
C LYS A 349 -5.53 18.59 11.31
N MET A 350 -6.70 18.55 10.65
CA MET A 350 -7.88 17.83 11.10
C MET A 350 -7.60 16.34 11.33
N LEU A 351 -6.96 15.67 10.36
CA LEU A 351 -6.63 14.25 10.45
C LEU A 351 -5.66 13.97 11.62
N LYS A 352 -4.60 14.78 11.76
CA LYS A 352 -3.63 14.61 12.84
C LYS A 352 -4.26 14.84 14.21
N ASN A 353 -5.12 15.86 14.37
CA ASN A 353 -5.85 16.14 15.61
C ASN A 353 -6.86 15.04 15.97
N ASN A 354 -7.26 14.22 14.99
CA ASN A 354 -8.11 13.04 15.19
C ASN A 354 -7.29 11.72 15.17
N CYS A 355 -6.00 11.81 15.47
CA CYS A 355 -5.09 10.69 15.69
C CYS A 355 -4.67 9.90 14.43
N TYR A 356 -5.08 10.29 13.22
CA TYR A 356 -4.74 9.54 11.99
C TYR A 356 -3.26 9.64 11.63
N LYS A 357 -2.71 8.57 11.07
CA LYS A 357 -1.52 8.64 10.22
C LYS A 357 -1.88 9.30 8.90
N VAL A 358 -1.05 10.24 8.46
CA VAL A 358 -1.26 10.98 7.22
C VAL A 358 -0.15 10.68 6.22
N ASP A 359 -0.54 10.16 5.05
CA ASP A 359 0.33 9.97 3.90
C ASP A 359 -0.07 10.96 2.81
N ILE A 360 0.86 11.71 2.24
CA ILE A 360 0.58 12.63 1.14
C ILE A 360 1.25 12.20 -0.16
N HIS A 361 0.53 12.44 -1.25
CA HIS A 361 1.06 12.27 -2.60
C HIS A 361 1.45 13.62 -3.17
N ILE A 362 2.66 13.73 -3.70
CA ILE A 362 3.19 14.90 -4.40
C ILE A 362 3.74 14.50 -5.75
N MET A 363 3.56 15.38 -6.73
CA MET A 363 3.88 15.10 -8.13
C MET A 363 4.78 16.20 -8.70
N PRO A 364 6.10 16.00 -8.71
CA PRO A 364 7.00 16.88 -9.47
C PRO A 364 6.73 16.79 -10.98
N ASN A 365 7.12 17.84 -11.68
CA ASN A 365 7.02 17.93 -13.14
C ASN A 365 5.57 17.98 -13.66
N LEU A 366 4.64 18.60 -12.92
CA LEU A 366 3.28 18.84 -13.38
C LEU A 366 3.22 20.01 -14.38
N PRO A 367 2.22 20.05 -15.28
CA PRO A 367 2.00 21.23 -16.13
C PRO A 367 1.90 22.52 -15.32
N GLY A 368 2.75 23.51 -15.66
CA GLY A 368 2.87 24.78 -14.95
C GLY A 368 3.92 24.79 -13.84
N ALA A 369 4.53 23.67 -13.51
CA ALA A 369 5.70 23.62 -12.65
C ALA A 369 6.99 23.78 -13.47
N SER A 370 7.98 24.46 -12.89
CA SER A 370 9.38 24.44 -13.32
C SER A 370 10.22 23.68 -12.29
N PHE A 371 11.47 23.41 -12.61
CA PHE A 371 12.41 22.82 -11.65
C PHE A 371 12.49 23.61 -10.33
N GLU A 372 12.53 24.95 -10.41
CA GLU A 372 12.61 25.83 -9.23
C GLU A 372 11.31 25.80 -8.42
N ILE A 373 10.16 25.72 -9.07
CA ILE A 373 8.85 25.60 -8.40
C ILE A 373 8.75 24.26 -7.67
N ASP A 374 9.18 23.17 -8.30
CA ASP A 374 9.20 21.85 -7.69
C ASP A 374 10.24 21.74 -6.56
N LYS A 375 11.38 22.40 -6.70
CA LYS A 375 12.38 22.50 -5.63
C LYS A 375 11.80 23.22 -4.41
N ALA A 376 11.13 24.35 -4.62
CA ALA A 376 10.44 25.07 -3.54
C ALA A 376 9.35 24.21 -2.89
N MET A 377 8.54 23.48 -3.67
CA MET A 377 7.56 22.53 -3.15
C MET A 377 8.20 21.47 -2.26
N LEU A 378 9.30 20.85 -2.67
CA LEU A 378 9.97 19.82 -1.90
C LEU A 378 10.63 20.36 -0.63
N GLU A 379 11.14 21.60 -0.65
CA GLU A 379 11.64 22.29 0.54
C GLU A 379 10.49 22.60 1.53
N GLU A 380 9.35 23.08 1.03
CA GLU A 380 8.16 23.29 1.85
C GLU A 380 7.70 21.96 2.51
N VAL A 381 7.62 20.88 1.76
CA VAL A 381 7.30 19.54 2.27
C VAL A 381 8.29 19.05 3.33
N LEU A 382 9.55 19.46 3.26
CA LEU A 382 10.56 19.12 4.28
C LEU A 382 10.40 19.93 5.56
N TYR A 383 10.10 21.22 5.48
CA TYR A 383 10.32 22.14 6.59
C TYR A 383 9.10 22.91 7.07
N ASP A 384 8.09 23.16 6.21
CA ASP A 384 6.89 23.89 6.63
C ASP A 384 6.03 23.04 7.55
N GLU A 385 5.74 23.56 8.75
CA GLU A 385 4.97 22.84 9.76
C GLU A 385 3.55 22.50 9.31
N ARG A 386 2.96 23.29 8.40
CA ARG A 386 1.58 23.11 7.93
C ARG A 386 1.38 21.85 7.11
N ILE A 387 2.44 21.38 6.40
CA ILE A 387 2.40 20.21 5.51
C ILE A 387 3.17 19.00 6.07
N GLN A 388 3.57 19.02 7.34
CA GLN A 388 4.28 17.89 7.96
C GLN A 388 3.39 16.64 8.02
N ALA A 389 3.45 15.80 7.00
CA ALA A 389 2.84 14.48 6.99
C ALA A 389 3.77 13.43 7.63
N ASP A 390 3.24 12.24 7.88
CA ASP A 390 4.00 11.12 8.46
C ASP A 390 4.71 10.32 7.37
N GLN A 391 4.07 10.23 6.20
CA GLN A 391 4.51 9.42 5.08
C GLN A 391 4.34 10.19 3.77
N TYR A 392 5.19 9.86 2.78
CA TYR A 392 5.23 10.55 1.50
C TYR A 392 5.34 9.58 0.34
N LYS A 393 4.55 9.83 -0.70
CA LYS A 393 4.70 9.23 -2.01
C LYS A 393 5.05 10.33 -3.01
N ILE A 394 6.24 10.24 -3.58
CA ILE A 394 6.68 11.16 -4.63
C ILE A 394 6.43 10.45 -5.95
N TYR A 395 5.57 11.03 -6.77
CA TYR A 395 5.18 10.47 -8.06
C TYR A 395 5.52 11.47 -9.16
N PRO A 396 6.75 11.44 -9.70
CA PRO A 396 7.06 12.22 -10.89
C PRO A 396 5.97 12.04 -11.95
N THR A 397 5.62 13.13 -12.61
CA THR A 397 4.53 13.13 -13.58
C THR A 397 4.89 12.26 -14.77
N ALA A 398 4.15 11.19 -14.98
CA ALA A 398 4.21 10.37 -16.18
C ALA A 398 3.13 10.84 -17.16
N ILE A 399 3.47 11.00 -18.42
CA ILE A 399 2.50 11.21 -19.48
C ILE A 399 2.05 9.84 -19.94
N VAL A 400 0.75 9.57 -19.74
CA VAL A 400 0.15 8.27 -20.00
C VAL A 400 -1.14 8.44 -20.83
N PRO A 401 -1.61 7.38 -21.51
CA PRO A 401 -2.87 7.40 -22.25
C PRO A 401 -4.05 7.85 -21.39
N TYR A 402 -5.11 8.29 -22.04
CA TYR A 402 -6.39 8.67 -21.41
C TYR A 402 -6.29 9.85 -20.44
N THR A 403 -5.30 10.76 -20.64
CA THR A 403 -5.11 11.98 -19.85
C THR A 403 -5.16 13.24 -20.72
N ARG A 404 -5.53 14.38 -20.12
CA ARG A 404 -5.45 15.69 -20.82
C ARG A 404 -4.00 16.13 -21.01
N ILE A 405 -3.10 15.78 -20.08
CA ILE A 405 -1.68 16.16 -20.19
C ILE A 405 -0.99 15.50 -21.37
N LYS A 406 -1.44 14.32 -21.81
CA LYS A 406 -0.94 13.69 -23.04
C LYS A 406 -1.21 14.59 -24.23
N ARG A 407 -2.46 15.07 -24.42
CA ARG A 407 -2.81 15.98 -25.50
C ARG A 407 -2.01 17.27 -25.42
N TRP A 408 -1.83 17.87 -24.23
CA TRP A 408 -1.02 19.08 -24.05
C TRP A 408 0.45 18.86 -24.40
N PHE A 409 0.97 17.67 -24.16
CA PHE A 409 2.33 17.28 -24.54
C PHE A 409 2.45 17.14 -26.06
N GLU A 410 1.52 16.47 -26.72
CA GLU A 410 1.46 16.30 -28.17
C GLU A 410 1.31 17.65 -28.91
N GLU A 411 0.54 18.58 -28.35
CA GLU A 411 0.35 19.96 -28.86
C GLU A 411 1.54 20.89 -28.55
N GLY A 412 2.51 20.43 -27.74
CA GLY A 412 3.66 21.26 -27.32
C GLY A 412 3.34 22.32 -26.26
N SER A 413 2.10 22.33 -25.70
CA SER A 413 1.70 23.28 -24.64
C SER A 413 2.12 22.87 -23.23
N TYR A 414 2.63 21.64 -23.07
CA TYR A 414 3.27 21.13 -21.87
C TYR A 414 4.58 20.42 -22.24
N VAL A 415 5.69 20.92 -21.72
CA VAL A 415 7.02 20.34 -21.89
C VAL A 415 7.57 20.02 -20.51
N PRO A 416 7.76 18.73 -20.18
CA PRO A 416 8.43 18.34 -18.95
C PRO A 416 9.89 18.80 -18.93
N TYR A 417 10.42 19.15 -17.76
CA TYR A 417 11.86 19.38 -17.64
C TYR A 417 12.64 18.06 -17.62
N ASP A 418 13.95 18.17 -17.87
CA ASP A 418 14.86 17.05 -18.09
C ASP A 418 14.88 16.00 -16.95
N ASP A 419 15.03 14.74 -17.31
CA ASP A 419 15.09 13.59 -16.42
C ASP A 419 16.22 13.67 -15.38
N LEU A 420 17.38 14.24 -15.76
CA LEU A 420 18.52 14.38 -14.85
C LEU A 420 18.23 15.42 -13.78
N LEU A 421 17.56 16.51 -14.14
CA LEU A 421 17.10 17.50 -13.17
C LEU A 421 16.10 16.89 -12.20
N LEU A 422 15.16 16.08 -12.70
CA LEU A 422 14.20 15.36 -11.86
C LEU A 422 14.89 14.39 -10.91
N TYR A 423 15.89 13.66 -11.38
CA TYR A 423 16.69 12.74 -10.56
C TYR A 423 17.43 13.49 -9.45
N GLU A 424 18.15 14.57 -9.79
CA GLU A 424 18.89 15.37 -8.81
C GLU A 424 17.96 16.01 -7.77
N LEU A 425 16.78 16.47 -8.18
CA LEU A 425 15.74 17.00 -7.30
C LEU A 425 15.32 15.98 -6.24
N ILE A 426 15.04 14.75 -6.66
CA ILE A 426 14.62 13.67 -5.75
C ILE A 426 15.79 13.19 -4.89
N LYS A 427 17.00 13.17 -5.41
CA LYS A 427 18.23 12.87 -4.67
C LYS A 427 18.45 13.86 -3.55
N GLU A 428 18.42 15.17 -3.85
CA GLU A 428 18.55 16.25 -2.86
C GLU A 428 17.48 16.13 -1.76
N PHE A 429 16.24 15.89 -2.13
CA PHE A 429 15.15 15.64 -1.17
C PHE A 429 15.45 14.47 -0.24
N LYS A 430 15.94 13.33 -0.77
CA LYS A 430 16.30 12.16 0.04
C LYS A 430 17.47 12.40 0.98
N GLN A 431 18.43 13.24 0.60
CA GLN A 431 19.56 13.61 1.45
C GLN A 431 19.10 14.46 2.64
N LYS A 432 18.10 15.34 2.44
CA LYS A 432 17.63 16.31 3.43
C LYS A 432 16.49 15.78 4.34
N VAL A 433 15.87 14.63 4.00
CA VAL A 433 14.70 14.12 4.71
C VAL A 433 14.98 13.79 6.18
N GLN A 434 14.09 14.21 7.08
CA GLN A 434 14.21 14.01 8.52
C GLN A 434 13.93 12.55 8.93
N LYS A 435 14.45 12.15 10.11
CA LYS A 435 14.39 10.78 10.65
C LYS A 435 12.96 10.29 10.91
N TYR A 436 12.05 11.20 11.24
CA TYR A 436 10.65 10.90 11.54
C TYR A 436 9.75 10.79 10.30
N LYS A 437 10.25 11.06 9.10
CA LYS A 437 9.48 10.94 7.84
C LYS A 437 9.70 9.58 7.19
N ARG A 438 8.63 9.04 6.56
CA ARG A 438 8.71 7.80 5.80
C ARG A 438 8.50 8.05 4.31
N LEU A 439 9.46 7.73 3.48
CA LEU A 439 9.31 7.77 2.01
C LEU A 439 8.79 6.41 1.52
N ASN A 440 7.47 6.30 1.37
CA ASN A 440 6.81 5.06 0.97
C ASN A 440 7.14 4.68 -0.48
N ARG A 441 6.99 5.62 -1.39
CA ARG A 441 7.32 5.46 -2.81
C ARG A 441 8.00 6.69 -3.36
N ILE A 442 8.83 6.51 -4.38
CA ILE A 442 9.55 7.58 -5.10
C ILE A 442 9.13 7.62 -6.57
N ILE A 443 8.47 6.58 -7.03
CA ILE A 443 7.89 6.48 -8.37
C ILE A 443 6.65 5.61 -8.29
N ARG A 444 5.71 5.77 -9.23
CA ARG A 444 4.54 4.93 -9.37
C ARG A 444 4.88 3.70 -10.22
N ASP A 445 4.29 2.56 -9.88
CA ASP A 445 4.47 1.30 -10.63
C ASP A 445 3.60 1.30 -11.90
N ILE A 446 3.91 2.18 -12.85
CA ILE A 446 3.26 2.21 -14.18
C ILE A 446 4.09 1.36 -15.11
N PRO A 447 3.48 0.40 -15.84
CA PRO A 447 4.19 -0.35 -16.88
C PRO A 447 4.81 0.56 -17.93
N GLY A 448 6.06 0.27 -18.32
CA GLY A 448 6.84 1.15 -19.20
C GLY A 448 6.18 1.47 -20.54
N HIS A 449 5.38 0.53 -21.09
CA HIS A 449 4.67 0.73 -22.36
C HIS A 449 3.55 1.79 -22.30
N TYR A 450 3.11 2.19 -21.10
CA TYR A 450 2.18 3.31 -20.94
C TYR A 450 2.87 4.67 -20.83
N ILE A 451 4.18 4.71 -20.61
CA ILE A 451 4.90 5.96 -20.36
C ILE A 451 5.33 6.55 -21.70
N GLU A 452 4.62 7.59 -22.12
CA GLU A 452 4.88 8.30 -23.38
C GLU A 452 5.76 9.55 -23.18
N GLY A 453 5.98 9.96 -21.91
CA GLY A 453 6.80 11.11 -21.56
C GLY A 453 6.71 11.45 -20.07
N GLY A 454 7.22 12.63 -19.71
CA GLY A 454 7.31 13.09 -18.32
C GLY A 454 8.61 12.64 -17.66
N TYR A 455 8.99 11.40 -17.82
CA TYR A 455 10.31 10.83 -17.53
C TYR A 455 10.54 9.60 -18.42
N SER A 456 11.81 9.28 -18.68
CA SER A 456 12.14 8.13 -19.52
C SER A 456 11.95 6.81 -18.79
N THR A 457 11.74 5.75 -19.57
CA THR A 457 11.62 4.37 -19.04
C THR A 457 12.85 3.89 -18.27
N LYS A 458 14.02 4.53 -18.46
CA LYS A 458 15.25 4.27 -17.67
C LYS A 458 15.05 4.57 -16.18
N PHE A 459 14.16 5.51 -15.84
CA PHE A 459 13.88 5.93 -14.46
C PHE A 459 12.72 5.15 -13.80
N VAL A 460 12.10 4.20 -14.47
CA VAL A 460 11.05 3.33 -13.85
C VAL A 460 11.55 2.67 -12.56
N ASN A 461 12.84 2.36 -12.47
CA ASN A 461 13.49 1.80 -11.28
C ASN A 461 14.21 2.88 -10.43
N MET A 462 13.76 4.13 -10.43
CA MET A 462 14.41 5.27 -9.78
C MET A 462 14.86 4.99 -8.33
N ARG A 463 14.05 4.27 -7.55
CA ARG A 463 14.44 3.90 -6.17
C ARG A 463 15.71 3.06 -6.14
N GLN A 464 15.86 2.11 -7.07
CA GLN A 464 17.07 1.27 -7.16
C GLN A 464 18.26 2.11 -7.59
N LEU A 465 18.10 2.94 -8.61
CA LEU A 465 19.15 3.85 -9.08
C LEU A 465 19.67 4.74 -7.94
N LEU A 466 18.77 5.35 -7.17
CA LEU A 466 19.15 6.15 -5.99
C LEU A 466 19.83 5.32 -4.90
N GLN A 467 19.46 4.05 -4.71
CA GLN A 467 20.14 3.17 -3.74
C GLN A 467 21.55 2.79 -4.20
N ASP A 468 21.73 2.59 -5.49
CA ASP A 468 23.03 2.29 -6.08
C ASP A 468 23.93 3.53 -6.01
N ASP A 469 23.41 4.71 -6.31
CA ASP A 469 24.11 5.99 -6.15
C ASP A 469 24.49 6.27 -4.68
N MET A 470 23.59 5.97 -3.72
CA MET A 470 23.90 6.06 -2.28
C MET A 470 25.12 5.21 -1.89
N ARG A 471 25.23 4.00 -2.47
CA ARG A 471 26.37 3.12 -2.20
C ARG A 471 27.65 3.60 -2.89
N ALA A 472 27.56 3.98 -4.15
CA ALA A 472 28.71 4.39 -4.95
C ALA A 472 29.32 5.73 -4.46
N ASN A 473 28.50 6.67 -4.04
CA ASN A 473 28.90 8.03 -3.67
C ASN A 473 28.83 8.30 -2.16
N HIS A 474 28.72 7.25 -1.32
CA HIS A 474 28.80 7.31 0.14
C HIS A 474 27.86 8.34 0.81
N TRP A 475 26.62 8.49 0.30
CA TRP A 475 25.60 9.31 0.93
C TRP A 475 24.42 8.47 1.44
N GLY A 476 23.66 8.99 2.39
CA GLY A 476 22.58 8.26 3.05
C GLY A 476 21.25 9.02 3.09
N CYS A 477 20.14 8.27 3.18
CA CYS A 477 18.82 8.80 3.42
C CYS A 477 18.36 8.44 4.83
N LYS A 478 18.02 9.46 5.63
CA LYS A 478 17.64 9.30 7.06
C LYS A 478 16.18 8.86 7.25
N CYS A 479 15.37 8.70 6.18
CA CYS A 479 13.95 8.36 6.33
C CYS A 479 13.76 6.99 7.02
N ILE A 480 12.62 6.81 7.67
CA ILE A 480 12.23 5.57 8.37
C ILE A 480 12.48 4.34 7.48
N ARG A 481 12.00 4.33 6.22
CA ARG A 481 12.13 3.17 5.32
C ARG A 481 13.58 2.78 5.00
N CYS A 482 14.49 3.75 4.95
CA CYS A 482 15.90 3.46 4.68
C CYS A 482 16.63 2.93 5.92
N ARG A 483 16.14 3.26 7.11
CA ARG A 483 16.73 2.87 8.41
C ARG A 483 16.12 1.60 9.01
N GLU A 484 15.03 1.05 8.45
CA GLU A 484 14.47 -0.22 8.91
C GLU A 484 15.54 -1.32 9.03
N VAL A 485 15.54 -2.05 10.13
CA VAL A 485 16.56 -3.09 10.42
C VAL A 485 16.59 -4.24 9.42
N LYS A 486 15.48 -4.58 8.78
CA LYS A 486 15.33 -5.51 7.63
C LYS A 486 16.12 -6.82 7.72
N GLY A 487 16.23 -7.42 8.89
CA GLY A 487 16.96 -8.67 9.07
C GLY A 487 18.47 -8.52 9.26
N ASN A 488 18.99 -7.30 9.38
CA ASN A 488 20.36 -7.11 9.84
C ASN A 488 20.48 -7.50 11.31
N GLN A 489 21.58 -8.18 11.66
CA GLN A 489 21.89 -8.46 13.06
C GLN A 489 22.37 -7.18 13.74
N VAL A 490 21.83 -6.92 14.92
CA VAL A 490 22.15 -5.72 15.71
C VAL A 490 22.43 -6.15 17.15
N SER A 491 23.57 -5.71 17.72
CA SER A 491 23.84 -5.89 19.15
C SER A 491 22.88 -5.04 19.98
N GLN A 492 22.42 -5.59 21.11
CA GLN A 492 21.51 -4.91 22.04
C GLN A 492 22.14 -3.69 22.69
N ASP A 493 23.43 -3.78 23.01
CA ASP A 493 24.19 -2.71 23.68
C ASP A 493 24.25 -1.42 22.85
N ASN A 494 24.05 -1.56 21.53
CA ASN A 494 24.05 -0.44 20.59
C ASN A 494 22.66 0.19 20.40
N ILE A 495 21.60 -0.30 21.07
CA ILE A 495 20.25 0.22 20.91
C ILE A 495 19.97 1.30 21.95
N LYS A 496 19.65 2.51 21.50
CA LYS A 496 19.34 3.66 22.36
C LYS A 496 17.94 4.19 22.11
N LEU A 497 17.29 4.67 23.17
CA LEU A 497 16.04 5.41 23.10
C LEU A 497 16.34 6.86 22.70
N ASN A 498 15.69 7.33 21.64
CA ASN A 498 15.79 8.69 21.13
C ASN A 498 14.41 9.36 21.10
N ILE A 499 14.38 10.66 21.37
CA ILE A 499 13.18 11.49 21.30
C ILE A 499 13.47 12.69 20.42
N GLU A 500 12.74 12.83 19.32
CA GLU A 500 12.83 13.99 18.43
C GLU A 500 11.50 14.74 18.46
N LYS A 501 11.51 15.96 18.99
CA LYS A 501 10.36 16.86 19.03
C LYS A 501 10.37 17.75 17.80
N TYR A 502 9.21 17.91 17.17
CA TYR A 502 9.02 18.80 16.02
C TYR A 502 7.59 19.39 16.00
N ARG A 503 7.42 20.47 15.24
CA ARG A 503 6.13 21.11 15.03
C ARG A 503 5.45 20.54 13.78
N ALA A 504 4.15 20.27 13.86
CA ALA A 504 3.36 19.82 12.73
C ALA A 504 1.89 20.26 12.84
N SER A 505 1.43 21.00 11.85
CA SER A 505 0.02 21.41 11.74
C SER A 505 -0.56 21.97 13.05
N GLY A 506 0.20 22.89 13.71
CA GLY A 506 -0.19 23.56 14.94
C GLY A 506 0.03 22.77 16.24
N GLY A 507 0.38 21.50 16.21
CA GLY A 507 0.65 20.68 17.40
C GLY A 507 2.12 20.36 17.60
N ASP A 508 2.48 19.89 18.78
CA ASP A 508 3.78 19.32 19.06
C ASP A 508 3.75 17.81 18.77
N GLU A 509 4.69 17.34 17.97
CA GLU A 509 4.86 15.92 17.65
C GLU A 509 6.16 15.40 18.28
N TYR A 510 6.12 14.17 18.76
CA TYR A 510 7.27 13.48 19.30
C TYR A 510 7.47 12.17 18.53
N HIS A 511 8.61 12.01 17.91
CA HIS A 511 9.07 10.75 17.36
C HIS A 511 9.96 10.08 18.40
N ILE A 512 9.42 9.11 19.10
CA ILE A 512 10.10 8.32 20.12
C ILE A 512 10.55 7.04 19.47
N SER A 513 11.86 6.77 19.43
CA SER A 513 12.39 5.63 18.68
C SER A 513 13.52 4.90 19.41
N PHE A 514 13.65 3.62 19.16
CA PHE A 514 14.84 2.84 19.44
C PHE A 514 15.65 2.74 18.17
N ASP A 515 16.81 3.37 18.16
CA ASP A 515 17.77 3.38 17.05
C ASP A 515 19.10 2.78 17.49
N THR A 516 19.87 2.23 16.52
CA THR A 516 21.23 1.79 16.81
C THR A 516 22.22 2.96 16.75
N ASP A 517 23.19 2.92 17.67
CA ASP A 517 24.32 3.86 17.70
C ASP A 517 25.45 3.33 16.81
N CYS A 518 25.22 3.34 15.50
CA CYS A 518 26.20 2.98 14.48
C CYS A 518 26.00 3.82 13.22
N ASP A 519 26.97 3.83 12.31
CA ASP A 519 26.95 4.65 11.08
C ASP A 519 25.65 4.52 10.28
N LYS A 520 25.07 3.32 10.22
CA LYS A 520 23.81 3.08 9.50
C LYS A 520 22.57 3.47 10.27
N ASN A 521 22.64 3.69 11.58
CA ASN A 521 21.54 4.11 12.45
C ASN A 521 20.23 3.35 12.16
N TYR A 522 20.25 2.01 12.38
CA TYR A 522 19.08 1.17 12.15
C TYR A 522 17.95 1.51 13.11
N LEU A 523 16.73 1.57 12.58
CA LEU A 523 15.50 1.78 13.35
C LEU A 523 14.93 0.41 13.78
N ILE A 524 14.85 0.20 15.09
CA ILE A 524 14.30 -1.02 15.71
C ILE A 524 12.80 -0.88 15.93
N GLY A 525 12.35 0.29 16.37
CA GLY A 525 10.94 0.59 16.57
C GLY A 525 10.73 2.05 16.88
N PHE A 526 9.51 2.53 16.69
CA PHE A 526 9.16 3.92 16.96
C PHE A 526 7.70 4.09 17.33
N LEU A 527 7.43 5.23 17.94
CA LEU A 527 6.10 5.72 18.28
C LEU A 527 5.97 7.18 17.87
N ARG A 528 4.79 7.60 17.41
CA ARG A 528 4.43 9.00 17.16
C ARG A 528 3.42 9.45 18.20
N LEU A 529 3.81 10.39 19.02
CA LEU A 529 2.93 11.06 19.98
C LEU A 529 2.66 12.48 19.50
N ARG A 530 1.38 12.89 19.51
CA ARG A 530 0.95 14.26 19.24
C ARG A 530 0.34 14.87 20.48
N LEU A 531 0.76 16.07 20.79
CA LEU A 531 0.17 16.94 21.78
C LEU A 531 -0.50 18.11 21.04
N ALA A 532 -1.84 18.07 20.93
CA ALA A 532 -2.60 19.19 20.39
C ALA A 532 -2.59 20.33 21.41
N ARG A 533 -2.45 21.58 21.00
CA ARG A 533 -2.54 22.72 21.92
C ARG A 533 -3.98 22.91 22.37
N LEU A 534 -4.19 23.15 23.66
CA LEU A 534 -5.51 23.31 24.26
C LEU A 534 -6.41 24.34 23.54
N ALA A 535 -5.84 25.43 23.00
CA ALA A 535 -6.58 26.41 22.20
C ALA A 535 -7.15 25.86 20.86
N GLU A 536 -6.65 24.72 20.38
CA GLU A 536 -7.09 24.08 19.15
C GLU A 536 -8.07 22.92 19.39
N GLU A 537 -8.33 22.57 20.66
CA GLU A 537 -9.20 21.45 21.06
C GLU A 537 -10.68 21.67 20.73
N ASN A 538 -11.09 22.89 20.41
CA ASN A 538 -12.52 23.22 20.25
C ASN A 538 -13.07 23.04 18.84
N ALA A 539 -12.23 22.85 17.82
CA ALA A 539 -12.69 22.73 16.46
C ALA A 539 -12.25 21.40 15.82
N MET A 540 -13.22 20.61 15.38
CA MET A 540 -13.01 19.47 14.51
C MET A 540 -12.22 18.29 15.14
N ILE A 541 -12.45 18.04 16.43
CA ILE A 541 -11.95 16.87 17.16
C ILE A 541 -13.12 16.00 17.60
N LEU A 542 -13.02 14.69 17.43
CA LEU A 542 -14.04 13.75 17.88
C LEU A 542 -14.15 13.77 19.42
N PRO A 543 -15.37 13.72 19.98
CA PRO A 543 -15.60 13.93 21.41
C PRO A 543 -14.80 13.01 22.32
N SER A 544 -14.65 11.73 21.95
CA SER A 544 -13.97 10.70 22.77
C SER A 544 -12.49 10.98 23.03
N ILE A 545 -11.82 11.75 22.19
CA ILE A 545 -10.39 12.04 22.31
C ILE A 545 -10.05 13.48 22.69
N LYS A 546 -11.07 14.29 23.05
CA LYS A 546 -10.83 15.64 23.54
C LYS A 546 -9.99 15.60 24.82
N GLY A 547 -8.98 16.44 24.91
CA GLY A 547 -8.07 16.51 26.05
C GLY A 547 -7.09 15.34 26.18
N CYS A 548 -7.01 14.45 25.18
CA CYS A 548 -6.06 13.37 25.18
C CYS A 548 -4.74 13.74 24.46
N ALA A 549 -3.63 13.24 24.96
CA ALA A 549 -2.42 13.08 24.16
C ALA A 549 -2.65 11.90 23.18
N LEU A 550 -2.18 12.02 21.92
CA LEU A 550 -2.58 11.12 20.84
C LEU A 550 -1.39 10.27 20.34
N ILE A 551 -1.42 8.97 20.60
CA ILE A 551 -0.50 8.02 19.98
C ILE A 551 -1.04 7.63 18.62
N ARG A 552 -0.39 8.14 17.55
CA ARG A 552 -0.85 8.02 16.17
C ARG A 552 -0.24 6.83 15.41
N GLU A 553 0.87 6.32 15.87
CA GLU A 553 1.56 5.15 15.31
C GLU A 553 2.44 4.51 16.37
N LEU A 554 2.44 3.19 16.43
CA LEU A 554 3.43 2.37 17.13
C LEU A 554 3.87 1.26 16.17
N HIS A 555 5.16 1.13 15.94
CA HIS A 555 5.71 0.09 15.08
C HIS A 555 7.03 -0.43 15.64
N VAL A 556 7.16 -1.75 15.78
CA VAL A 556 8.41 -2.42 16.13
C VAL A 556 8.78 -3.36 14.98
N TYR A 557 9.94 -3.13 14.39
CA TYR A 557 10.45 -3.96 13.31
C TYR A 557 11.09 -5.22 13.87
N SER A 558 10.76 -6.36 13.28
CA SER A 558 11.35 -7.64 13.67
C SER A 558 11.39 -8.60 12.51
N ASN A 559 12.31 -9.55 12.54
CA ASN A 559 12.17 -10.74 11.74
C ASN A 559 10.96 -11.53 12.27
N LEU A 560 10.07 -11.97 11.38
CA LEU A 560 9.03 -12.93 11.74
C LEU A 560 9.72 -14.24 12.19
N ASN A 561 9.64 -14.53 13.48
CA ASN A 561 9.83 -15.88 13.96
C ASN A 561 8.46 -16.55 14.00
N ASP A 562 8.39 -17.82 13.61
CA ASP A 562 7.18 -18.61 13.73
C ASP A 562 6.67 -18.54 15.17
N VAL A 563 5.36 -18.36 15.32
CA VAL A 563 4.71 -18.31 16.64
C VAL A 563 4.96 -19.66 17.32
N GLY A 564 5.77 -19.67 18.38
CA GLY A 564 6.12 -20.87 19.14
C GLY A 564 7.61 -21.22 19.19
N ASN A 565 8.44 -20.69 18.30
CA ASN A 565 9.89 -20.89 18.36
C ASN A 565 10.58 -19.60 18.83
N SER A 566 10.96 -19.55 20.10
CA SER A 566 11.87 -18.54 20.63
C SER A 566 13.28 -18.81 20.11
N ILE A 567 13.67 -18.15 19.03
CA ILE A 567 15.07 -18.13 18.61
C ILE A 567 15.80 -17.15 19.53
N GLU A 568 16.76 -17.62 20.27
CA GLU A 568 17.67 -16.80 21.07
C GLU A 568 18.29 -15.72 20.16
N GLY A 569 18.10 -14.42 20.48
CA GLY A 569 18.54 -13.29 19.67
C GLY A 569 17.46 -12.51 18.90
N SER A 570 16.18 -12.95 18.90
CA SER A 570 15.08 -12.22 18.27
C SER A 570 14.77 -10.91 19.01
N LEU A 571 14.67 -9.79 18.25
CA LEU A 571 14.26 -8.47 18.77
C LEU A 571 12.75 -8.40 19.09
N GLN A 572 11.93 -9.31 18.58
CA GLN A 572 10.53 -9.46 18.99
C GLN A 572 10.48 -10.02 20.42
N HIS A 573 9.59 -9.55 21.24
CA HIS A 573 9.38 -9.95 22.66
C HIS A 573 10.33 -9.31 23.71
N LYS A 574 11.25 -8.42 23.31
CA LYS A 574 12.08 -7.67 24.28
C LYS A 574 11.39 -6.46 24.93
N GLY A 575 10.11 -6.31 24.69
CA GLY A 575 9.30 -5.26 25.34
C GLY A 575 9.47 -3.84 24.78
N TYR A 576 10.13 -3.64 23.64
CA TYR A 576 10.32 -2.30 23.05
C TYR A 576 9.01 -1.54 22.82
N GLY A 577 7.94 -2.23 22.37
CA GLY A 577 6.63 -1.59 22.19
C GLY A 577 6.06 -1.06 23.50
N ARG A 578 6.18 -1.83 24.60
CA ARG A 578 5.75 -1.40 25.95
C ARG A 578 6.57 -0.19 26.43
N GLN A 579 7.88 -0.21 26.23
CA GLN A 579 8.77 0.89 26.63
C GLN A 579 8.46 2.17 25.84
N LEU A 580 8.19 2.07 24.54
CA LEU A 580 7.77 3.21 23.71
C LEU A 580 6.46 3.83 24.20
N VAL A 581 5.45 2.99 24.53
CA VAL A 581 4.18 3.47 25.07
C VAL A 581 4.36 4.12 26.45
N ALA A 582 5.12 3.48 27.35
CA ALA A 582 5.41 4.04 28.68
C ALA A 582 6.13 5.40 28.58
N LYS A 583 7.10 5.54 27.66
CA LYS A 583 7.77 6.83 27.44
C LYS A 583 6.85 7.89 26.84
N ALA A 584 5.92 7.50 25.98
CA ALA A 584 4.90 8.43 25.46
C ALA A 584 3.94 8.89 26.57
N GLU A 585 3.52 8.00 27.49
CA GLU A 585 2.72 8.35 28.65
C GLU A 585 3.47 9.32 29.59
N GLU A 586 4.77 9.09 29.81
CA GLU A 586 5.63 9.99 30.60
C GLU A 586 5.70 11.38 29.96
N VAL A 587 6.03 11.47 28.66
CA VAL A 587 6.05 12.75 27.93
C VAL A 587 4.69 13.46 27.97
N ALA A 588 3.58 12.71 27.86
CA ALA A 588 2.25 13.29 27.96
C ALA A 588 2.01 13.88 29.36
N LYS A 589 2.35 13.18 30.45
CA LYS A 589 2.26 13.67 31.84
C LYS A 589 3.08 14.94 32.07
N GLU A 590 4.34 14.94 31.64
CA GLU A 590 5.24 16.10 31.74
C GLU A 590 4.68 17.34 31.04
N ASN A 591 3.83 17.16 30.01
CA ASN A 591 3.16 18.24 29.31
C ASN A 591 1.70 18.51 29.79
N GLY A 592 1.31 17.96 30.95
CA GLY A 592 0.05 18.25 31.63
C GLY A 592 -1.16 17.46 31.14
N TYR A 593 -0.98 16.45 30.31
CA TYR A 593 -2.06 15.56 29.89
C TYR A 593 -2.35 14.49 30.94
N ARG A 594 -3.64 14.18 31.14
CA ARG A 594 -4.10 13.13 32.07
C ARG A 594 -4.65 11.90 31.36
N LYS A 595 -4.80 11.97 30.05
CA LYS A 595 -5.35 10.89 29.23
C LYS A 595 -4.53 10.72 27.95
N VAL A 596 -4.37 9.47 27.54
CA VAL A 596 -3.75 9.10 26.26
C VAL A 596 -4.75 8.31 25.44
N ALA A 597 -4.92 8.70 24.18
CA ALA A 597 -5.71 7.97 23.20
C ALA A 597 -4.82 7.39 22.11
N ILE A 598 -5.11 6.17 21.70
CA ILE A 598 -4.38 5.44 20.63
C ILE A 598 -5.35 5.11 19.50
N ILE A 599 -5.00 5.48 18.27
CA ILE A 599 -5.68 4.96 17.09
C ILE A 599 -5.15 3.56 16.81
N SER A 600 -5.95 2.55 17.05
CA SER A 600 -5.58 1.15 16.80
C SER A 600 -6.42 0.53 15.70
N GLY A 601 -5.84 -0.37 14.92
CA GLY A 601 -6.62 -1.33 14.15
C GLY A 601 -7.23 -2.38 15.08
N THR A 602 -8.23 -3.07 14.58
CA THR A 602 -9.01 -4.05 15.34
C THR A 602 -8.13 -5.15 15.94
N GLY A 603 -7.29 -5.78 15.12
CA GLY A 603 -6.49 -6.93 15.53
C GLY A 603 -5.37 -6.66 16.54
N VAL A 604 -5.13 -5.40 16.95
CA VAL A 604 -4.13 -5.07 17.97
C VAL A 604 -4.73 -4.48 19.25
N ARG A 605 -6.06 -4.37 19.36
CA ARG A 605 -6.74 -3.88 20.57
C ARG A 605 -6.39 -4.69 21.82
N GLY A 606 -6.29 -6.03 21.68
CA GLY A 606 -5.89 -6.92 22.77
C GLY A 606 -4.51 -6.61 23.37
N TYR A 607 -3.57 -6.12 22.54
CA TYR A 607 -2.27 -5.67 23.02
C TYR A 607 -2.40 -4.43 23.93
N TYR A 608 -3.19 -3.45 23.55
CA TYR A 608 -3.38 -2.23 24.33
C TYR A 608 -4.23 -2.47 25.59
N LYS A 609 -5.23 -3.38 25.52
CA LYS A 609 -5.99 -3.83 26.72
C LYS A 609 -5.05 -4.37 27.82
N LYS A 610 -3.99 -5.14 27.45
CA LYS A 610 -2.95 -5.63 28.40
C LYS A 610 -2.08 -4.51 28.99
N LEU A 611 -2.04 -3.31 28.36
CA LEU A 611 -1.36 -2.12 28.88
C LEU A 611 -2.27 -1.20 29.71
N GLY A 612 -3.50 -1.63 29.99
CA GLY A 612 -4.49 -0.88 30.77
C GLY A 612 -5.35 0.10 29.99
N TYR A 613 -5.33 0.04 28.65
CA TYR A 613 -6.21 0.85 27.81
C TYR A 613 -7.59 0.19 27.67
N GLN A 614 -8.62 1.00 27.58
CA GLN A 614 -10.00 0.59 27.35
C GLN A 614 -10.46 1.11 25.98
N LEU A 615 -11.33 0.35 25.30
CA LEU A 615 -11.96 0.80 24.06
C LEU A 615 -13.09 1.78 24.41
N ILE A 616 -12.97 3.03 24.00
CA ILE A 616 -14.00 4.06 24.12
C ILE A 616 -14.31 4.54 22.71
N ASP A 617 -15.53 4.34 22.26
CA ASP A 617 -15.93 4.45 20.85
C ASP A 617 -15.02 3.61 19.96
N THR A 618 -14.10 4.23 19.25
CA THR A 618 -13.19 3.55 18.32
C THR A 618 -11.71 3.71 18.67
N TYR A 619 -11.40 4.30 19.84
CA TYR A 619 -10.03 4.54 20.31
C TYR A 619 -9.72 3.74 21.57
N MET A 620 -8.46 3.37 21.72
CA MET A 620 -7.96 2.82 22.97
C MET A 620 -7.52 3.97 23.87
N ILE A 621 -8.18 4.16 25.03
CA ILE A 621 -7.97 5.30 25.93
C ILE A 621 -7.55 4.79 27.31
N LYS A 622 -6.62 5.53 27.95
CA LYS A 622 -6.13 5.27 29.30
C LYS A 622 -5.94 6.60 30.04
N GLU A 623 -6.33 6.63 31.30
CA GLU A 623 -5.93 7.66 32.25
C GLU A 623 -4.52 7.39 32.73
N ILE A 624 -3.66 8.41 32.76
CA ILE A 624 -2.23 8.30 33.06
C ILE A 624 -1.81 9.17 34.26
#